data_c5aa40e9b727c19e717ff176479478fe
#
_entry.id   c5aa40e9b727c19e717ff176479478fe
#
_cell.length_a   1.000
_cell.length_b   1.000
_cell.length_c   1.000
_cell.angle_alpha   90.00
_cell.angle_beta   90.00
_cell.angle_gamma   90.00
#
_symmetry.space_group_name_H-M   'P 1'
#
loop_
_entity.id
_entity.type
_entity.pdbx_description
1 polymer ?
#
loop_
_entity_poly.entity_id
_entity_poly.type
_entity_poly.pdbx_seq_one_letter_code
_entity_poly.pdbx_strand_id
1 'polypeptide(L)'
;MTASRAKPDIMARLLDEAAAAANSGEVPVAAAVTNAEGAIIALARNRMRENGIALHHAEILAIEAAMTRLGQDRLDGFDLWVTLEPCTMCAGAIAHARIRRLYFGARDPKAGAVESGVRFFDSAACHHRPDIYGGLSERAAAEQLQAFFAERR
;
A
#
# COMPACT_ATOMS: atom_id res chain seq x y z
N MET A 1 -10.89 -17.94 29.50
CA MET A 1 -11.31 -17.14 28.36
C MET A 1 -10.26 -16.12 28.04
N THR A 2 -9.59 -16.29 26.93
CA THR A 2 -8.67 -15.29 26.45
C THR A 2 -9.47 -14.13 25.89
N ALA A 3 -9.31 -12.94 26.48
CA ALA A 3 -9.83 -11.73 25.87
C ALA A 3 -9.33 -11.68 24.42
N SER A 4 -10.25 -11.57 23.47
CA SER A 4 -9.84 -11.33 22.08
C SER A 4 -9.07 -10.03 22.05
N ARG A 5 -7.77 -10.11 21.84
CA ARG A 5 -6.99 -8.91 21.53
C ARG A 5 -7.58 -8.35 20.25
N ALA A 6 -8.10 -7.13 20.33
CA ALA A 6 -8.48 -6.40 19.13
C ALA A 6 -7.28 -6.47 18.17
N LYS A 7 -7.50 -6.95 16.95
CA LYS A 7 -6.45 -6.91 15.92
C LYS A 7 -6.03 -5.46 15.75
N PRO A 8 -4.72 -5.16 15.65
CA PRO A 8 -4.28 -3.79 15.38
C PRO A 8 -5.00 -3.30 14.12
N ASP A 9 -5.52 -2.08 14.18
CA ASP A 9 -6.08 -1.46 12.99
C ASP A 9 -4.91 -1.03 12.10
N ILE A 10 -4.60 -1.85 11.12
CA ILE A 10 -3.49 -1.62 10.19
C ILE A 10 -3.72 -0.33 9.43
N MET A 11 -4.95 -0.08 8.95
CA MET A 11 -5.24 1.15 8.20
C MET A 11 -5.07 2.40 9.04
N ALA A 12 -5.46 2.39 10.31
CA ALA A 12 -5.24 3.52 11.22
C ALA A 12 -3.74 3.81 11.36
N ARG A 13 -2.93 2.77 11.52
CA ARG A 13 -1.47 2.90 11.58
C ARG A 13 -0.90 3.49 10.29
N LEU A 14 -1.41 3.06 9.13
CA LEU A 14 -0.98 3.58 7.84
C LEU A 14 -1.39 5.03 7.63
N LEU A 15 -2.57 5.43 8.09
CA LEU A 15 -3.01 6.83 8.00
C LEU A 15 -2.10 7.75 8.82
N ASP A 16 -1.61 7.31 9.98
CA ASP A 16 -0.63 8.06 10.76
C ASP A 16 0.69 8.20 10.00
N GLU A 17 1.16 7.13 9.38
CA GLU A 17 2.39 7.16 8.58
C GLU A 17 2.24 8.03 7.34
N ALA A 18 1.07 8.01 6.69
CA ALA A 18 0.76 8.88 5.55
C ALA A 18 0.74 10.35 5.96
N ALA A 19 0.23 10.67 7.16
CA ALA A 19 0.26 12.02 7.70
C ALA A 19 1.71 12.50 7.89
N ALA A 20 2.60 11.62 8.35
CA ALA A 20 4.02 11.93 8.48
C ALA A 20 4.66 12.21 7.11
N ALA A 21 4.28 11.48 6.06
CA ALA A 21 4.72 11.76 4.69
C ALA A 21 4.30 13.17 4.26
N ALA A 22 3.04 13.53 4.47
CA ALA A 22 2.52 14.86 4.12
C ALA A 22 3.29 15.97 4.83
N ASN A 23 3.63 15.78 6.11
CA ASN A 23 4.40 16.74 6.89
C ASN A 23 5.81 16.97 6.34
N SER A 24 6.38 16.00 5.64
CA SER A 24 7.67 16.12 4.99
C SER A 24 7.58 16.48 3.50
N GLY A 25 6.40 16.84 3.01
CA GLY A 25 6.18 17.28 1.62
C GLY A 25 5.98 16.16 0.61
N GLU A 26 5.82 14.92 1.07
CA GLU A 26 5.50 13.77 0.21
C GLU A 26 3.99 13.58 0.11
N VAL A 27 3.54 13.03 -1.00
CA VAL A 27 2.14 12.61 -1.15
C VAL A 27 1.80 11.62 -0.03
N PRO A 28 0.69 11.82 0.72
CA PRO A 28 0.38 11.00 1.89
C PRO A 28 -0.15 9.62 1.52
N VAL A 29 0.78 8.74 1.22
CA VAL A 29 0.51 7.32 0.98
C VAL A 29 1.46 6.50 1.85
N ALA A 30 0.91 5.49 2.52
CA ALA A 30 1.68 4.57 3.33
C ALA A 30 1.25 3.13 3.03
N ALA A 31 2.17 2.21 3.22
CA ALA A 31 1.94 0.78 2.96
C ALA A 31 2.62 -0.09 4.01
N ALA A 32 2.07 -1.26 4.25
CA ALA A 32 2.65 -2.24 5.16
C ALA A 32 2.54 -3.64 4.56
N VAL A 33 3.55 -4.45 4.80
CA VAL A 33 3.49 -5.90 4.57
C VAL A 33 3.23 -6.57 5.91
N THR A 34 2.23 -7.44 5.96
CA THR A 34 1.87 -8.19 7.16
C THR A 34 1.97 -9.69 6.88
N ASN A 35 2.26 -10.46 7.95
CA ASN A 35 2.23 -11.92 7.86
C ASN A 35 0.79 -12.46 8.01
N ALA A 36 0.64 -13.78 7.97
CA ALA A 36 -0.67 -14.44 8.06
C ALA A 36 -1.41 -14.15 9.37
N GLU A 37 -0.69 -13.83 10.43
CA GLU A 37 -1.24 -13.50 11.75
C GLU A 37 -1.53 -11.99 11.90
N GLY A 38 -1.26 -11.20 10.88
CA GLY A 38 -1.50 -9.75 10.88
C GLY A 38 -0.40 -8.92 11.52
N ALA A 39 0.77 -9.50 11.79
CA ALA A 39 1.91 -8.74 12.31
C ALA A 39 2.57 -7.95 11.18
N ILE A 40 2.93 -6.70 11.47
CA ILE A 40 3.61 -5.83 10.51
C ILE A 40 5.07 -6.26 10.38
N ILE A 41 5.46 -6.66 9.16
CA ILE A 41 6.83 -7.04 8.82
C ILE A 41 7.61 -5.83 8.29
N ALA A 42 6.95 -4.98 7.53
CA ALA A 42 7.53 -3.75 7.00
C ALA A 42 6.47 -2.67 6.91
N LEU A 43 6.88 -1.42 7.16
CA LEU A 43 6.04 -0.24 7.09
C LEU A 43 6.81 0.83 6.32
N ALA A 44 6.17 1.47 5.36
CA ALA A 44 6.80 2.48 4.53
C ALA A 44 5.82 3.57 4.13
N ARG A 45 6.36 4.70 3.71
CA ARG A 45 5.60 5.82 3.14
C ARG A 45 6.30 6.30 1.87
N ASN A 46 5.58 7.05 1.03
CA ASN A 46 6.16 7.66 -0.16
C ASN A 46 7.42 8.46 0.22
N ARG A 47 8.49 8.27 -0.56
CA ARG A 47 9.77 8.96 -0.40
C ARG A 47 10.37 9.38 -1.75
N MET A 48 9.52 9.63 -2.76
CA MET A 48 9.98 10.00 -4.08
C MET A 48 10.81 11.28 -4.05
N ARG A 49 10.36 12.31 -3.36
CA ARG A 49 11.07 13.58 -3.24
C ARG A 49 12.28 13.48 -2.31
N GLU A 50 12.08 12.85 -1.15
CA GLU A 50 13.14 12.68 -0.15
C GLU A 50 14.34 11.93 -0.72
N ASN A 51 14.08 10.85 -1.48
CA ASN A 51 15.13 10.02 -2.05
C ASN A 51 15.55 10.45 -3.46
N GLY A 52 14.81 11.35 -4.10
CA GLY A 52 15.06 11.75 -5.48
C GLY A 52 14.82 10.62 -6.47
N ILE A 53 13.94 9.67 -6.17
CA ILE A 53 13.68 8.49 -6.97
C ILE A 53 12.17 8.33 -7.18
N ALA A 54 11.73 8.52 -8.43
CA ALA A 54 10.32 8.47 -8.80
C ALA A 54 9.64 7.13 -8.53
N LEU A 55 10.40 6.05 -8.43
CA LEU A 55 9.89 4.70 -8.18
C LEU A 55 9.58 4.42 -6.71
N HIS A 56 10.00 5.29 -5.80
CA HIS A 56 9.87 5.07 -4.36
C HIS A 56 8.49 5.41 -3.83
N HIS A 57 7.49 4.75 -4.40
CA HIS A 57 6.14 4.67 -3.84
C HIS A 57 6.16 3.82 -2.57
N ALA A 58 5.23 4.07 -1.66
CA ALA A 58 5.13 3.35 -0.40
C ALA A 58 5.11 1.83 -0.58
N GLU A 59 4.38 1.36 -1.59
CA GLU A 59 4.24 -0.08 -1.89
C GLU A 59 5.58 -0.72 -2.25
N ILE A 60 6.34 -0.07 -3.14
CA ILE A 60 7.66 -0.56 -3.56
C ILE A 60 8.60 -0.64 -2.34
N LEU A 61 8.63 0.42 -1.53
CA LEU A 61 9.49 0.48 -0.35
C LEU A 61 9.11 -0.59 0.69
N ALA A 62 7.80 -0.80 0.92
CA ALA A 62 7.33 -1.81 1.86
C ALA A 62 7.68 -3.23 1.40
N ILE A 63 7.47 -3.52 0.11
CA ILE A 63 7.77 -4.82 -0.49
C ILE A 63 9.28 -5.12 -0.39
N GLU A 64 10.11 -4.17 -0.80
CA GLU A 64 11.58 -4.33 -0.72
C GLU A 64 12.06 -4.54 0.71
N ALA A 65 11.55 -3.73 1.64
CA ALA A 65 11.93 -3.84 3.05
C ALA A 65 11.53 -5.20 3.64
N ALA A 66 10.35 -5.70 3.29
CA ALA A 66 9.90 -7.02 3.75
C ALA A 66 10.79 -8.14 3.21
N MET A 67 11.10 -8.12 1.91
CA MET A 67 11.99 -9.11 1.29
C MET A 67 13.37 -9.10 1.93
N THR A 68 13.93 -7.92 2.15
CA THR A 68 15.25 -7.76 2.80
C THR A 68 15.23 -8.30 4.22
N ARG A 69 14.21 -7.92 5.00
CA ARG A 69 14.08 -8.36 6.39
C ARG A 69 13.94 -9.88 6.52
N LEU A 70 13.17 -10.49 5.62
CA LEU A 70 12.90 -11.92 5.63
C LEU A 70 13.99 -12.74 4.93
N GLY A 71 14.86 -12.09 4.16
CA GLY A 71 15.90 -12.77 3.39
C GLY A 71 15.34 -13.64 2.28
N GLN A 72 14.24 -13.21 1.64
CA GLN A 72 13.61 -13.96 0.55
C GLN A 72 13.19 -13.03 -0.58
N ASP A 73 13.09 -13.57 -1.78
CA ASP A 73 12.79 -12.82 -3.00
C ASP A 73 11.30 -12.84 -3.39
N ARG A 74 10.45 -13.46 -2.59
CA ARG A 74 9.02 -13.54 -2.81
C ARG A 74 8.29 -13.44 -1.46
N LEU A 75 7.04 -12.98 -1.52
CA LEU A 75 6.22 -12.77 -0.33
C LEU A 75 4.97 -13.66 -0.34
N ASP A 76 5.14 -14.93 -0.75
CA ASP A 76 4.04 -15.91 -0.68
C ASP A 76 3.51 -16.00 0.76
N GLY A 77 2.20 -15.91 0.92
CA GLY A 77 1.55 -15.97 2.23
C GLY A 77 1.53 -14.67 3.02
N PHE A 78 2.09 -13.58 2.45
CA PHE A 78 2.09 -12.25 3.06
C PHE A 78 1.07 -11.34 2.38
N ASP A 79 0.57 -10.37 3.12
CA ASP A 79 -0.43 -9.42 2.65
C ASP A 79 0.16 -8.02 2.54
N LEU A 80 -0.35 -7.22 1.61
CA LEU A 80 0.00 -5.81 1.46
C LEU A 80 -1.21 -4.93 1.77
N TRP A 81 -0.98 -3.92 2.58
CA TRP A 81 -1.95 -2.87 2.92
C TRP A 81 -1.42 -1.55 2.42
N VAL A 82 -2.27 -0.72 1.83
CA VAL A 82 -1.88 0.60 1.34
C VAL A 82 -3.06 1.56 1.42
N THR A 83 -2.79 2.84 1.68
CA THR A 83 -3.85 3.84 1.87
C THR A 83 -4.50 4.30 0.56
N LEU A 84 -3.83 4.11 -0.58
CA LEU A 84 -4.32 4.50 -1.89
C LEU A 84 -4.24 3.31 -2.85
N GLU A 85 -5.22 3.19 -3.74
CA GLU A 85 -5.23 2.17 -4.79
C GLU A 85 -3.90 2.17 -5.56
N PRO A 86 -3.21 1.02 -5.67
CA PRO A 86 -1.93 0.95 -6.37
C PRO A 86 -2.01 1.35 -7.85
N CYS A 87 -0.99 2.04 -8.32
CA CYS A 87 -0.80 2.35 -9.73
C CYS A 87 -0.33 1.12 -10.51
N THR A 88 -0.17 1.26 -11.83
CA THR A 88 0.24 0.14 -12.70
C THR A 88 1.61 -0.43 -12.29
N MET A 89 2.58 0.41 -11.97
CA MET A 89 3.91 -0.02 -11.52
C MET A 89 3.82 -0.86 -10.25
N CYS A 90 3.09 -0.36 -9.26
CA CYS A 90 2.95 -1.04 -7.97
C CYS A 90 2.11 -2.31 -8.08
N ALA A 91 1.08 -2.32 -8.91
CA ALA A 91 0.30 -3.53 -9.18
C ALA A 91 1.18 -4.62 -9.81
N GLY A 92 2.06 -4.25 -10.74
CA GLY A 92 3.06 -5.17 -11.29
C GLY A 92 4.00 -5.72 -10.24
N ALA A 93 4.49 -4.85 -9.35
CA ALA A 93 5.37 -5.26 -8.25
C ALA A 93 4.67 -6.24 -7.30
N ILE A 94 3.40 -5.99 -6.98
CA ILE A 94 2.58 -6.86 -6.13
C ILE A 94 2.48 -8.26 -6.75
N ALA A 95 2.23 -8.36 -8.05
CA ALA A 95 2.17 -9.63 -8.76
C ALA A 95 3.54 -10.34 -8.75
N HIS A 96 4.63 -9.64 -9.03
CA HIS A 96 5.98 -10.20 -8.99
C HIS A 96 6.35 -10.70 -7.59
N ALA A 97 5.97 -9.98 -6.55
CA ALA A 97 6.22 -10.37 -5.16
C ALA A 97 5.34 -11.54 -4.69
N ARG A 98 4.30 -11.91 -5.42
CA ARG A 98 3.38 -13.00 -5.06
C ARG A 98 2.58 -12.71 -3.79
N ILE A 99 2.18 -11.46 -3.59
CA ILE A 99 1.34 -11.05 -2.45
C ILE A 99 0.04 -11.86 -2.44
N ARG A 100 -0.32 -12.37 -1.26
CA ARG A 100 -1.54 -13.18 -1.08
C ARG A 100 -2.82 -12.33 -1.13
N ARG A 101 -2.86 -11.25 -0.34
CA ARG A 101 -4.01 -10.34 -0.24
C ARG A 101 -3.57 -8.90 -0.34
N LEU A 102 -4.33 -8.12 -1.11
CA LEU A 102 -4.13 -6.68 -1.23
C LEU A 102 -5.32 -5.96 -0.59
N TYR A 103 -5.02 -5.13 0.40
CA TYR A 103 -6.01 -4.25 1.03
C TYR A 103 -5.65 -2.82 0.68
N PHE A 104 -6.61 -2.04 0.17
CA PHE A 104 -6.32 -0.63 -0.08
C PHE A 104 -7.46 0.28 0.41
N GLY A 105 -7.12 1.55 0.66
CA GLY A 105 -8.06 2.56 1.14
C GLY A 105 -8.79 3.27 0.01
N ALA A 106 -8.37 4.47 -0.32
CA ALA A 106 -9.03 5.29 -1.33
C ALA A 106 -8.81 4.74 -2.75
N ARG A 107 -9.86 4.79 -3.56
CA ARG A 107 -9.75 4.51 -5.00
C ARG A 107 -9.12 5.70 -5.69
N ASP A 108 -8.34 5.44 -6.73
CA ASP A 108 -7.66 6.45 -7.53
C ASP A 108 -8.11 6.35 -9.00
N PRO A 109 -9.13 7.11 -9.40
CA PRO A 109 -9.64 7.04 -10.78
C PRO A 109 -8.65 7.51 -11.84
N LYS A 110 -7.63 8.31 -11.46
CA LYS A 110 -6.65 8.85 -12.40
C LYS A 110 -5.50 7.92 -12.67
N ALA A 111 -4.91 7.35 -11.62
CA ALA A 111 -3.68 6.57 -11.72
C ALA A 111 -3.80 5.16 -11.16
N GLY A 112 -4.90 4.81 -10.53
CA GLY A 112 -5.13 3.48 -10.00
C GLY A 112 -5.22 2.43 -11.10
N ALA A 113 -4.78 1.22 -10.79
CA ALA A 113 -4.71 0.14 -11.77
C ALA A 113 -5.24 -1.19 -11.23
N VAL A 114 -6.02 -1.17 -10.14
CA VAL A 114 -6.60 -2.37 -9.52
C VAL A 114 -8.08 -2.49 -9.89
N GLU A 115 -8.91 -1.56 -9.40
CA GLU A 115 -10.33 -1.46 -9.74
C GLU A 115 -10.59 -0.37 -10.77
N SER A 116 -9.60 0.48 -11.02
CA SER A 116 -9.63 1.60 -11.95
C SER A 116 -8.66 1.37 -13.10
N GLY A 117 -8.72 2.21 -14.13
CA GLY A 117 -7.75 2.24 -15.21
C GLY A 117 -7.60 0.90 -15.92
N VAL A 118 -6.36 0.46 -16.03
CA VAL A 118 -6.03 -0.77 -16.78
C VAL A 118 -6.46 -2.06 -16.08
N ARG A 119 -6.80 -1.99 -14.81
CA ARG A 119 -7.21 -3.17 -14.02
C ARG A 119 -6.21 -4.32 -14.21
N PHE A 120 -4.97 -4.06 -13.84
CA PHE A 120 -3.82 -4.91 -14.14
C PHE A 120 -4.05 -6.38 -13.78
N PHE A 121 -4.67 -6.66 -12.62
CA PHE A 121 -4.88 -8.04 -12.18
C PHE A 121 -5.91 -8.81 -13.00
N ASP A 122 -6.71 -8.12 -13.81
CA ASP A 122 -7.64 -8.73 -14.75
C ASP A 122 -7.02 -8.91 -16.14
N SER A 123 -5.80 -8.43 -16.36
CA SER A 123 -5.17 -8.49 -17.68
C SER A 123 -4.52 -9.85 -17.93
N ALA A 124 -4.39 -10.19 -19.22
CA ALA A 124 -3.72 -11.43 -19.65
C ALA A 124 -2.22 -11.44 -19.31
N ALA A 125 -1.62 -10.26 -19.10
CA ALA A 125 -0.22 -10.14 -18.72
C ALA A 125 0.05 -10.44 -17.25
N CYS A 126 -1.00 -10.47 -16.43
CA CYS A 126 -0.88 -10.73 -15.00
C CYS A 126 -0.76 -12.24 -14.74
N HIS A 127 0.36 -12.65 -14.15
CA HIS A 127 0.66 -14.04 -13.86
C HIS A 127 0.37 -14.46 -12.40
N HIS A 128 0.02 -13.49 -11.55
CA HIS A 128 -0.38 -13.73 -10.15
C HIS A 128 -1.36 -12.65 -9.71
N ARG A 129 -2.53 -13.06 -9.25
CA ARG A 129 -3.56 -12.17 -8.77
C ARG A 129 -3.77 -12.36 -7.27
N PRO A 130 -3.57 -11.33 -6.44
CA PRO A 130 -3.95 -11.40 -5.02
C PRO A 130 -5.47 -11.38 -4.86
N ASP A 131 -5.97 -11.81 -3.70
CA ASP A 131 -7.32 -11.46 -3.29
C ASP A 131 -7.35 -9.96 -2.98
N ILE A 132 -8.39 -9.26 -3.45
CA ILE A 132 -8.43 -7.79 -3.42
C ILE A 132 -9.56 -7.30 -2.53
N TYR A 133 -9.24 -6.39 -1.61
CA TYR A 133 -10.19 -5.75 -0.70
C TYR A 133 -9.95 -4.24 -0.72
N GLY A 134 -10.80 -3.51 -1.44
CA GLY A 134 -10.69 -2.05 -1.55
C GLY A 134 -11.69 -1.31 -0.67
N GLY A 135 -11.44 -0.02 -0.46
CA GLY A 135 -12.34 0.86 0.27
C GLY A 135 -12.19 0.84 1.79
N LEU A 136 -11.08 0.30 2.32
CA LEU A 136 -10.83 0.27 3.76
C LEU A 136 -10.41 1.66 4.24
N SER A 137 -11.18 2.25 5.15
CA SER A 137 -10.98 3.63 5.61
C SER A 137 -10.89 4.61 4.42
N GLU A 138 -11.67 4.36 3.38
CA GLU A 138 -11.60 5.08 2.11
C GLU A 138 -11.77 6.59 2.29
N ARG A 139 -12.74 7.01 3.10
CA ARG A 139 -13.03 8.41 3.33
C ARG A 139 -11.86 9.14 3.98
N ALA A 140 -11.32 8.58 5.06
CA ALA A 140 -10.18 9.17 5.76
C ALA A 140 -8.94 9.27 4.86
N ALA A 141 -8.67 8.22 4.09
CA ALA A 141 -7.55 8.22 3.15
C ALA A 141 -7.73 9.26 2.03
N ALA A 142 -8.94 9.36 1.48
CA ALA A 142 -9.25 10.36 0.44
C ALA A 142 -9.14 11.79 0.98
N GLU A 143 -9.61 12.04 2.20
CA GLU A 143 -9.53 13.36 2.83
C GLU A 143 -8.08 13.80 3.04
N GLN A 144 -7.19 12.90 3.46
CA GLN A 144 -5.75 13.21 3.59
C GLN A 144 -5.14 13.66 2.26
N LEU A 145 -5.45 12.94 1.18
CA LEU A 145 -4.94 13.27 -0.16
C LEU A 145 -5.49 14.61 -0.65
N GLN A 146 -6.79 14.83 -0.48
CA GLN A 146 -7.45 16.09 -0.86
C GLN A 146 -6.86 17.28 -0.12
N ALA A 147 -6.64 17.15 1.20
CA ALA A 147 -6.03 18.21 2.01
C ALA A 147 -4.61 18.52 1.56
N PHE A 148 -3.81 17.50 1.27
CA PHE A 148 -2.44 17.67 0.78
C PHE A 148 -2.40 18.45 -0.53
N PHE A 149 -3.21 18.06 -1.52
CA PHE A 149 -3.23 18.72 -2.83
C PHE A 149 -3.86 20.11 -2.77
N ALA A 150 -4.83 20.34 -1.89
CA ALA A 150 -5.45 21.66 -1.72
C ALA A 150 -4.43 22.71 -1.23
N GLU A 151 -3.52 22.34 -0.33
CA GLU A 151 -2.49 23.22 0.21
C GLU A 151 -1.42 23.60 -0.83
N ARG A 152 -1.35 22.87 -1.95
CA ARG A 152 -0.30 23.04 -2.96
C ARG A 152 -0.80 23.66 -4.27
N ARG A 153 -2.01 24.16 -4.28
CA ARG A 153 -2.58 24.89 -5.42
C ARG A 153 -2.23 26.38 -5.35
#